data_bdc451e01e37d55596b2b4587497c696
#
_entry.id   bdc451e01e37d55596b2b4587497c696
#
_cell.length_a   1.000
_cell.length_b   1.000
_cell.length_c   1.000
_cell.angle_alpha   90.00
_cell.angle_beta   90.00
_cell.angle_gamma   90.00
#
_symmetry.space_group_name_H-M   'P 1'
#
loop_
_entity.id
_entity.type
_entity.pdbx_description
1 polymer ?
#
loop_
_entity_poly.entity_id
_entity_poly.type
_entity_poly.pdbx_seq_one_letter_code
_entity_poly.pdbx_strand_id
1 'polypeptide(L)'
;MARTKSQLDKQDTPGKQVLRLVIEAPIDVVWSTLVKTDAVLPFFFGAVCDAGPKGLSAGASIRMVSADRRFAIVVGDVLEFSPPYRYVHTIGFTQSAAEKPAHVSYDLKQVAGGTELTLTSTFVEGSKTGKMVQSGAFIVQNLKAMAETGKPAFSGAMVLALNPLMGLLTPKISRVENWPYGQMTGSPRAIKLTEVSRG
;
A
#
# COMPACT_ATOMS: atom_id res chain seq x y z
N MET A 1 5.94 18.22 -30.58
CA MET A 1 6.54 18.25 -29.25
C MET A 1 6.64 16.82 -28.74
N ALA A 2 7.86 16.31 -28.52
CA ALA A 2 8.06 14.97 -28.02
C ALA A 2 7.57 14.91 -26.55
N ARG A 3 6.58 14.06 -26.26
CA ARG A 3 6.19 13.73 -24.89
C ARG A 3 7.36 13.02 -24.22
N THR A 4 8.08 13.72 -23.36
CA THR A 4 9.05 13.06 -22.46
C THR A 4 8.23 12.14 -21.54
N LYS A 5 8.32 10.83 -21.77
CA LYS A 5 7.73 9.86 -20.84
C LYS A 5 8.34 10.15 -19.47
N SER A 6 7.48 10.51 -18.50
CA SER A 6 7.92 10.70 -17.11
C SER A 6 8.57 9.40 -16.64
N GLN A 7 9.88 9.46 -16.46
CA GLN A 7 10.70 8.35 -16.00
C GLN A 7 10.58 8.24 -14.48
N LEU A 8 10.51 7.02 -13.97
CA LEU A 8 10.56 6.74 -12.53
C LEU A 8 11.98 7.03 -12.03
N ASP A 9 12.13 8.01 -11.16
CA ASP A 9 13.36 8.23 -10.37
C ASP A 9 13.29 7.34 -9.12
N LYS A 10 14.34 6.55 -8.89
CA LYS A 10 14.45 5.61 -7.79
C LYS A 10 15.75 5.83 -7.03
N GLN A 11 15.63 6.08 -5.72
CA GLN A 11 16.76 6.25 -4.81
C GLN A 11 16.59 5.27 -3.64
N ASP A 12 17.53 4.35 -3.51
CA ASP A 12 17.57 3.38 -2.43
C ASP A 12 18.78 3.64 -1.54
N THR A 13 18.55 3.70 -0.24
CA THR A 13 19.60 3.72 0.80
C THR A 13 19.26 2.67 1.85
N PRO A 14 20.20 2.26 2.72
CA PRO A 14 19.92 1.35 3.81
C PRO A 14 18.68 1.78 4.62
N GLY A 15 17.68 0.92 4.72
CA GLY A 15 16.43 1.20 5.45
C GLY A 15 15.49 2.23 4.82
N LYS A 16 15.77 2.74 3.61
CA LYS A 16 14.91 3.75 2.95
C LYS A 16 14.88 3.59 1.43
N GLN A 17 13.70 3.73 0.87
CA GLN A 17 13.46 3.84 -0.58
C GLN A 17 12.70 5.13 -0.87
N VAL A 18 13.10 5.86 -1.91
CA VAL A 18 12.36 7.02 -2.46
C VAL A 18 12.11 6.79 -3.92
N LEU A 19 10.85 6.90 -4.33
CA LEU A 19 10.39 6.77 -5.70
C LEU A 19 9.68 8.05 -6.10
N ARG A 20 10.06 8.65 -7.23
CA ARG A 20 9.45 9.88 -7.73
C ARG A 20 9.10 9.75 -9.19
N LEU A 21 7.93 10.22 -9.57
CA LEU A 21 7.49 10.33 -10.97
C LEU A 21 6.44 11.42 -11.13
N VAL A 22 6.23 11.87 -12.36
CA VAL A 22 5.12 12.76 -12.70
C VAL A 22 3.99 11.94 -13.33
N ILE A 23 2.78 12.18 -12.85
CA ILE A 23 1.52 11.62 -13.33
C ILE A 23 0.82 12.71 -14.14
N GLU A 24 0.49 12.46 -15.41
CA GLU A 24 -0.17 13.41 -16.30
C GLU A 24 -1.68 13.51 -15.98
N ALA A 25 -2.00 13.81 -14.71
CA ALA A 25 -3.35 13.96 -14.21
C ALA A 25 -3.42 15.06 -13.14
N PRO A 26 -4.59 15.71 -12.94
CA PRO A 26 -4.80 16.67 -11.86
C PRO A 26 -4.58 16.04 -10.48
N ILE A 27 -4.14 16.84 -9.51
CA ILE A 27 -3.83 16.34 -8.16
C ILE A 27 -5.02 15.66 -7.48
N ASP A 28 -6.23 16.18 -7.68
CA ASP A 28 -7.45 15.60 -7.11
C ASP A 28 -7.78 14.23 -7.69
N VAL A 29 -7.47 13.99 -8.98
CA VAL A 29 -7.62 12.69 -9.63
C VAL A 29 -6.61 11.69 -9.07
N VAL A 30 -5.35 12.11 -8.93
CA VAL A 30 -4.30 11.26 -8.34
C VAL A 30 -4.64 10.92 -6.89
N TRP A 31 -5.05 11.93 -6.11
CA TRP A 31 -5.45 11.76 -4.72
C TRP A 31 -6.62 10.80 -4.57
N SER A 32 -7.74 11.06 -5.26
CA SER A 32 -8.92 10.20 -5.17
C SER A 32 -8.67 8.76 -5.63
N THR A 33 -7.72 8.56 -6.55
CA THR A 33 -7.28 7.22 -6.96
C THR A 33 -6.48 6.55 -5.85
N LEU A 34 -5.54 7.28 -5.24
CA LEU A 34 -4.65 6.78 -4.17
C LEU A 34 -5.43 6.34 -2.92
N VAL A 35 -6.36 7.19 -2.46
CA VAL A 35 -7.07 7.00 -1.18
C VAL A 35 -8.42 6.31 -1.30
N LYS A 36 -8.68 5.67 -2.43
CA LYS A 36 -9.94 4.95 -2.66
C LYS A 36 -10.11 3.79 -1.68
N THR A 37 -11.25 3.76 -0.99
CA THR A 37 -11.63 2.69 -0.08
C THR A 37 -12.72 1.80 -0.67
N ASP A 38 -12.92 0.62 -0.12
CA ASP A 38 -14.01 -0.31 -0.44
C ASP A 38 -14.10 -0.74 -1.92
N ALA A 39 -13.02 -0.56 -2.66
CA ALA A 39 -12.87 -1.01 -4.04
C ALA A 39 -11.54 -1.75 -4.22
N VAL A 40 -11.51 -2.65 -5.19
CA VAL A 40 -10.26 -3.32 -5.59
C VAL A 40 -9.28 -2.29 -6.13
N LEU A 41 -8.06 -2.30 -5.60
CA LEU A 41 -6.97 -1.40 -5.97
C LEU A 41 -5.94 -2.12 -6.84
N PRO A 42 -6.01 -1.99 -8.17
CA PRO A 42 -5.07 -2.65 -9.07
C PRO A 42 -3.61 -2.27 -8.80
N PHE A 43 -3.37 -1.02 -8.38
CA PHE A 43 -2.05 -0.52 -8.04
C PHE A 43 -1.52 -1.07 -6.71
N PHE A 44 -2.39 -1.59 -5.84
CA PHE A 44 -2.00 -2.24 -4.59
C PHE A 44 -2.29 -3.74 -4.64
N PHE A 45 -1.77 -4.42 -5.67
CA PHE A 45 -1.87 -5.87 -5.86
C PHE A 45 -3.30 -6.43 -5.83
N GLY A 46 -4.30 -5.62 -6.18
CA GLY A 46 -5.70 -6.03 -6.17
C GLY A 46 -6.32 -6.16 -4.77
N ALA A 47 -5.68 -5.62 -3.76
CA ALA A 47 -6.27 -5.53 -2.42
C ALA A 47 -7.37 -4.47 -2.37
N VAL A 48 -8.21 -4.55 -1.34
CA VAL A 48 -9.20 -3.53 -0.99
C VAL A 48 -8.71 -2.80 0.26
N CYS A 49 -8.70 -1.46 0.23
CA CYS A 49 -8.42 -0.66 1.41
C CYS A 49 -9.68 -0.63 2.30
N ASP A 50 -9.60 -1.29 3.44
CA ASP A 50 -10.61 -1.33 4.47
C ASP A 50 -10.18 -0.39 5.61
N ALA A 51 -10.79 0.79 5.68
CA ALA A 51 -10.49 1.84 6.66
C ALA A 51 -11.44 1.83 7.87
N GLY A 52 -12.30 0.82 7.96
CA GLY A 52 -13.28 0.69 9.03
C GLY A 52 -14.32 1.81 9.06
N PRO A 53 -15.11 1.86 10.12
CA PRO A 53 -16.25 2.78 10.20
C PRO A 53 -15.85 4.27 10.28
N LYS A 54 -14.60 4.57 10.64
CA LYS A 54 -14.09 5.95 10.71
C LYS A 54 -13.58 6.49 9.37
N GLY A 55 -13.45 5.63 8.36
CA GLY A 55 -12.82 5.99 7.10
C GLY A 55 -11.34 6.36 7.23
N LEU A 56 -10.75 6.85 6.14
CA LEU A 56 -9.37 7.34 6.13
C LEU A 56 -9.29 8.70 6.82
N SER A 57 -8.63 8.73 7.95
CA SER A 57 -8.33 9.95 8.73
C SER A 57 -7.12 9.72 9.62
N ALA A 58 -6.45 10.78 10.06
CA ALA A 58 -5.33 10.64 10.99
C ALA A 58 -5.77 9.90 12.27
N GLY A 59 -4.97 8.91 12.70
CA GLY A 59 -5.27 8.03 13.82
C GLY A 59 -6.21 6.86 13.50
N ALA A 60 -6.70 6.73 12.27
CA ALA A 60 -7.48 5.56 11.85
C ALA A 60 -6.57 4.34 11.62
N SER A 61 -7.06 3.16 11.97
CA SER A 61 -6.42 1.90 11.58
C SER A 61 -6.94 1.44 10.22
N ILE A 62 -6.06 0.90 9.39
CA ILE A 62 -6.36 0.42 8.04
C ILE A 62 -5.94 -1.02 7.83
N ARG A 63 -6.67 -1.73 6.99
CA ARG A 63 -6.31 -3.06 6.49
C ARG A 63 -6.33 -3.06 4.96
N MET A 64 -5.31 -3.63 4.35
CA MET A 64 -5.38 -4.00 2.94
C MET A 64 -5.81 -5.46 2.89
N VAL A 65 -7.06 -5.68 2.52
CA VAL A 65 -7.68 -7.01 2.52
C VAL A 65 -7.72 -7.60 1.12
N SER A 66 -7.77 -8.93 1.03
CA SER A 66 -8.01 -9.62 -0.25
C SER A 66 -9.34 -9.17 -0.87
N ALA A 67 -9.50 -9.33 -2.20
CA ALA A 67 -10.70 -8.91 -2.91
C ALA A 67 -11.98 -9.56 -2.36
N ASP A 68 -11.89 -10.79 -1.85
CA ASP A 68 -12.97 -11.52 -1.17
C ASP A 68 -13.13 -11.18 0.33
N ARG A 69 -12.32 -10.23 0.84
CA ARG A 69 -12.29 -9.72 2.21
C ARG A 69 -12.01 -10.76 3.30
N ARG A 70 -11.55 -11.97 2.95
CA ARG A 70 -11.26 -13.04 3.92
C ARG A 70 -9.92 -12.87 4.62
N PHE A 71 -8.95 -12.20 3.97
CA PHE A 71 -7.59 -12.09 4.46
C PHE A 71 -7.16 -10.63 4.56
N ALA A 72 -6.60 -10.23 5.69
CA ALA A 72 -5.86 -8.98 5.85
C ALA A 72 -4.40 -9.27 5.49
N ILE A 73 -3.91 -8.71 4.40
CA ILE A 73 -2.53 -8.92 3.91
C ILE A 73 -1.58 -7.91 4.58
N VAL A 74 -2.04 -6.67 4.66
CA VAL A 74 -1.34 -5.56 5.31
C VAL A 74 -2.26 -4.92 6.34
N VAL A 75 -1.68 -4.52 7.45
CA VAL A 75 -2.33 -3.73 8.50
C VAL A 75 -1.48 -2.52 8.80
N GLY A 76 -2.09 -1.44 9.27
CA GLY A 76 -1.38 -0.23 9.61
C GLY A 76 -2.27 0.83 10.23
N ASP A 77 -1.62 1.92 10.62
CA ASP A 77 -2.28 3.08 11.19
C ASP A 77 -1.97 4.31 10.35
N VAL A 78 -2.97 5.14 10.10
CA VAL A 78 -2.82 6.43 9.41
C VAL A 78 -2.17 7.41 10.36
N LEU A 79 -0.98 7.87 10.04
CA LEU A 79 -0.21 8.82 10.85
C LEU A 79 -0.52 10.26 10.46
N GLU A 80 -0.72 10.52 9.16
CA GLU A 80 -1.07 11.82 8.62
C GLU A 80 -2.01 11.67 7.43
N PHE A 81 -3.02 12.53 7.35
CA PHE A 81 -3.97 12.57 6.25
C PHE A 81 -4.32 14.02 5.92
N SER A 82 -3.65 14.58 4.93
CA SER A 82 -3.71 15.99 4.54
C SER A 82 -4.09 16.12 3.04
N PRO A 83 -5.39 15.97 2.70
CA PRO A 83 -5.86 16.05 1.32
C PRO A 83 -5.58 17.41 0.67
N PRO A 84 -5.22 17.44 -0.64
CA PRO A 84 -4.86 16.33 -1.50
C PRO A 84 -3.34 16.10 -1.58
N TYR A 85 -2.58 16.51 -0.57
CA TYR A 85 -1.13 16.70 -0.65
C TYR A 85 -0.32 15.59 -0.01
N ARG A 86 -0.80 15.01 1.12
CA ARG A 86 0.03 14.10 1.88
C ARG A 86 -0.78 13.02 2.60
N TYR A 87 -0.30 11.78 2.48
CA TYR A 87 -0.82 10.61 3.17
C TYR A 87 0.33 9.80 3.75
N VAL A 88 0.34 9.60 5.06
CA VAL A 88 1.37 8.83 5.77
C VAL A 88 0.71 7.74 6.60
N HIS A 89 1.21 6.52 6.47
CA HIS A 89 0.72 5.39 7.25
C HIS A 89 1.83 4.37 7.53
N THR A 90 1.60 3.49 8.50
CA THR A 90 2.43 2.33 8.73
C THR A 90 2.00 1.16 7.84
N ILE A 91 2.94 0.26 7.51
CA ILE A 91 2.70 -1.00 6.82
C ILE A 91 3.31 -2.14 7.64
N GLY A 92 2.46 -3.00 8.18
CA GLY A 92 2.83 -4.28 8.78
C GLY A 92 2.23 -5.41 7.96
N PHE A 93 3.06 -6.36 7.50
CA PHE A 93 2.55 -7.55 6.82
C PHE A 93 2.13 -8.60 7.85
N THR A 94 0.92 -9.09 7.74
CA THR A 94 0.35 -10.05 8.71
C THR A 94 1.16 -11.35 8.82
N GLN A 95 1.86 -11.72 7.75
CA GLN A 95 2.77 -12.88 7.73
C GLN A 95 4.10 -12.63 8.49
N SER A 96 4.40 -11.38 8.81
CA SER A 96 5.60 -10.94 9.53
C SER A 96 5.23 -10.08 10.72
N ALA A 97 4.15 -10.42 11.43
CA ALA A 97 3.54 -9.64 12.50
C ALA A 97 4.49 -9.29 13.67
N ALA A 98 5.55 -10.10 13.88
CA ALA A 98 6.56 -9.84 14.90
C ALA A 98 7.60 -8.77 14.48
N GLU A 99 7.63 -8.38 13.20
CA GLU A 99 8.56 -7.35 12.72
C GLU A 99 7.98 -5.95 12.93
N LYS A 100 8.89 -4.97 13.09
CA LYS A 100 8.48 -3.56 13.12
C LYS A 100 7.85 -3.19 11.78
N PRO A 101 6.71 -2.47 11.79
CA PRO A 101 6.09 -1.98 10.56
C PRO A 101 7.01 -0.97 9.86
N ALA A 102 6.89 -0.91 8.55
CA ALA A 102 7.48 0.16 7.75
C ALA A 102 6.61 1.41 7.85
N HIS A 103 7.21 2.58 7.61
CA HIS A 103 6.51 3.84 7.43
C HIS A 103 6.51 4.19 5.95
N VAL A 104 5.36 4.59 5.43
CA VAL A 104 5.17 4.95 4.04
C VAL A 104 4.52 6.31 3.96
N SER A 105 5.09 7.23 3.18
CA SER A 105 4.49 8.52 2.86
C SER A 105 4.29 8.68 1.36
N TYR A 106 3.14 9.18 0.98
CA TYR A 106 2.81 9.67 -0.35
C TYR A 106 2.72 11.19 -0.28
N ASP A 107 3.59 11.86 -1.00
CA ASP A 107 3.62 13.32 -1.14
C ASP A 107 3.23 13.68 -2.56
N LEU A 108 2.20 14.51 -2.73
CA LEU A 108 1.71 14.99 -4.01
C LEU A 108 1.97 16.48 -4.15
N LYS A 109 2.45 16.90 -5.31
CA LYS A 109 2.69 18.29 -5.64
C LYS A 109 2.22 18.59 -7.05
N GLN A 110 1.42 19.63 -7.22
CA GLN A 110 1.05 20.10 -8.56
C GLN A 110 2.27 20.67 -9.28
N VAL A 111 2.50 20.24 -10.50
CA VAL A 111 3.59 20.68 -11.36
C VAL A 111 3.08 20.98 -12.76
N ALA A 112 3.91 21.61 -13.60
CA ALA A 112 3.58 21.78 -15.00
C ALA A 112 3.38 20.40 -15.66
N GLY A 113 2.21 20.19 -16.24
CA GLY A 113 1.86 18.94 -16.92
C GLY A 113 1.25 17.85 -16.05
N GLY A 114 0.97 18.10 -14.75
CA GLY A 114 0.30 17.12 -13.91
C GLY A 114 0.65 17.18 -12.44
N THR A 115 0.83 16.03 -11.83
CA THR A 115 1.12 15.86 -10.39
C THR A 115 2.41 15.08 -10.19
N GLU A 116 3.36 15.64 -9.50
CA GLU A 116 4.54 14.92 -8.99
C GLU A 116 4.11 14.10 -7.77
N LEU A 117 4.33 12.79 -7.84
CA LEU A 117 4.18 11.86 -6.73
C LEU A 117 5.56 11.47 -6.22
N THR A 118 5.77 11.61 -4.90
CA THR A 118 6.91 11.04 -4.19
C THR A 118 6.42 10.01 -3.19
N LEU A 119 6.82 8.75 -3.38
CA LEU A 119 6.62 7.67 -2.41
C LEU A 119 7.92 7.46 -1.63
N THR A 120 7.86 7.68 -0.31
CA THR A 120 8.98 7.38 0.58
C THR A 120 8.60 6.25 1.51
N SER A 121 9.45 5.22 1.56
CA SER A 121 9.30 4.09 2.46
C SER A 121 10.53 3.99 3.37
N THR A 122 10.32 3.89 4.70
CA THR A 122 11.37 3.64 5.67
C THR A 122 11.06 2.34 6.42
N PHE A 123 12.06 1.49 6.58
CA PHE A 123 11.91 0.13 7.11
C PHE A 123 13.19 -0.35 7.79
N VAL A 124 13.09 -1.41 8.58
CA VAL A 124 14.28 -2.07 9.15
C VAL A 124 15.02 -2.80 8.03
N GLU A 125 16.29 -2.46 7.84
CA GLU A 125 17.14 -3.11 6.84
C GLU A 125 17.22 -4.62 7.06
N GLY A 126 17.18 -5.40 5.97
CA GLY A 126 17.23 -6.86 6.02
C GLY A 126 15.92 -7.54 6.46
N SER A 127 14.93 -6.80 6.98
CA SER A 127 13.64 -7.36 7.40
C SER A 127 12.84 -7.88 6.20
N LYS A 128 11.93 -8.84 6.45
CA LYS A 128 10.97 -9.30 5.44
C LYS A 128 10.02 -8.16 5.03
N THR A 129 9.56 -7.38 6.01
CA THR A 129 8.75 -6.18 5.77
C THR A 129 9.45 -5.21 4.82
N GLY A 130 10.74 -4.92 5.04
CA GLY A 130 11.54 -4.07 4.16
C GLY A 130 11.63 -4.60 2.74
N LYS A 131 11.86 -5.91 2.56
CA LYS A 131 11.90 -6.55 1.23
C LYS A 131 10.56 -6.43 0.50
N MET A 132 9.45 -6.58 1.20
CA MET A 132 8.11 -6.47 0.60
C MET A 132 7.77 -5.02 0.23
N VAL A 133 8.14 -4.04 1.06
CA VAL A 133 7.90 -2.62 0.80
C VAL A 133 8.70 -2.10 -0.40
N GLN A 134 9.84 -2.73 -0.73
CA GLN A 134 10.64 -2.38 -1.93
C GLN A 134 9.89 -2.61 -3.26
N SER A 135 8.72 -3.27 -3.24
CA SER A 135 7.81 -3.36 -4.40
C SER A 135 7.09 -2.04 -4.74
N GLY A 136 7.42 -0.94 -4.08
CA GLY A 136 6.81 0.38 -4.29
C GLY A 136 6.81 0.84 -5.76
N ALA A 137 7.80 0.45 -6.57
CA ALA A 137 7.82 0.77 -7.99
C ALA A 137 6.59 0.23 -8.75
N PHE A 138 6.12 -0.98 -8.41
CA PHE A 138 4.88 -1.53 -8.95
C PHE A 138 3.69 -0.65 -8.57
N ILE A 139 3.62 -0.21 -7.30
CA ILE A 139 2.53 0.62 -6.78
C ILE A 139 2.46 1.94 -7.55
N VAL A 140 3.56 2.70 -7.62
CA VAL A 140 3.53 4.04 -8.23
C VAL A 140 3.30 4.00 -9.74
N GLN A 141 3.80 2.99 -10.45
CA GLN A 141 3.57 2.83 -11.89
C GLN A 141 2.13 2.45 -12.20
N ASN A 142 1.51 1.57 -11.43
CA ASN A 142 0.11 1.21 -11.62
C ASN A 142 -0.83 2.33 -11.15
N LEU A 143 -0.51 3.07 -10.09
CA LEU A 143 -1.25 4.26 -9.68
C LEU A 143 -1.23 5.33 -10.80
N LYS A 144 -0.05 5.57 -11.41
CA LYS A 144 0.09 6.45 -12.56
C LYS A 144 -0.83 6.01 -13.70
N ALA A 145 -0.77 4.75 -14.12
CA ALA A 145 -1.62 4.23 -15.18
C ALA A 145 -3.11 4.40 -14.86
N MET A 146 -3.52 4.09 -13.63
CA MET A 146 -4.91 4.26 -13.18
C MET A 146 -5.37 5.71 -13.21
N ALA A 147 -4.55 6.65 -12.72
CA ALA A 147 -4.90 8.07 -12.69
C ALA A 147 -4.95 8.70 -14.10
N GLU A 148 -4.09 8.26 -15.01
CA GLU A 148 -4.02 8.80 -16.38
C GLU A 148 -5.03 8.18 -17.33
N THR A 149 -5.39 6.90 -17.16
CA THR A 149 -6.16 6.15 -18.16
C THR A 149 -7.42 5.48 -17.62
N GLY A 150 -7.60 5.46 -16.29
CA GLY A 150 -8.65 4.70 -15.61
C GLY A 150 -8.41 3.17 -15.60
N LYS A 151 -7.27 2.69 -16.13
CA LYS A 151 -6.95 1.26 -16.24
C LYS A 151 -5.57 0.98 -15.63
N PRO A 152 -5.35 -0.21 -15.03
CA PRO A 152 -4.03 -0.58 -14.55
C PRO A 152 -3.05 -0.78 -15.70
N ALA A 153 -1.74 -0.64 -15.42
CA ALA A 153 -0.70 -1.10 -16.32
C ALA A 153 -0.81 -2.62 -16.55
N PHE A 154 -0.13 -3.13 -17.58
CA PHE A 154 -0.16 -4.57 -17.90
C PHE A 154 0.21 -5.45 -16.69
N SER A 155 1.21 -5.03 -15.91
CA SER A 155 1.61 -5.74 -14.68
C SER A 155 0.49 -5.82 -13.63
N GLY A 156 -0.27 -4.74 -13.44
CA GLY A 156 -1.43 -4.69 -12.54
C GLY A 156 -2.58 -5.57 -13.03
N ALA A 157 -2.86 -5.55 -14.34
CA ALA A 157 -3.88 -6.41 -14.94
C ALA A 157 -3.54 -7.90 -14.77
N MET A 158 -2.27 -8.28 -14.95
CA MET A 158 -1.81 -9.64 -14.75
C MET A 158 -1.96 -10.10 -13.29
N VAL A 159 -1.60 -9.24 -12.32
CA VAL A 159 -1.78 -9.54 -10.89
C VAL A 159 -3.26 -9.76 -10.56
N LEU A 160 -4.15 -8.92 -11.09
CA LEU A 160 -5.60 -9.08 -10.89
C LEU A 160 -6.12 -10.42 -11.43
N ALA A 161 -5.64 -10.85 -12.59
CA ALA A 161 -6.03 -12.13 -13.19
C ALA A 161 -5.60 -13.34 -12.34
N LEU A 162 -4.49 -13.23 -11.60
CA LEU A 162 -3.95 -14.28 -10.74
C LEU A 162 -4.50 -14.24 -9.30
N ASN A 163 -5.18 -13.17 -8.91
CA ASN A 163 -5.68 -12.96 -7.54
C ASN A 163 -6.53 -14.12 -6.98
N PRO A 164 -7.41 -14.80 -7.74
CA PRO A 164 -8.21 -15.90 -7.21
C PRO A 164 -7.36 -17.07 -6.66
N LEU A 165 -6.17 -17.28 -7.22
CA LEU A 165 -5.25 -18.34 -6.80
C LEU A 165 -4.49 -17.99 -5.52
N MET A 166 -4.30 -16.70 -5.24
CA MET A 166 -3.53 -16.22 -4.08
C MET A 166 -4.20 -16.59 -2.74
N GLY A 167 -5.53 -16.65 -2.71
CA GLY A 167 -6.27 -17.04 -1.51
C GLY A 167 -5.93 -18.44 -0.98
N LEU A 168 -5.58 -19.37 -1.86
CA LEU A 168 -5.19 -20.74 -1.50
C LEU A 168 -3.84 -20.81 -0.79
N LEU A 169 -2.96 -19.86 -1.07
CA LEU A 169 -1.59 -19.78 -0.54
C LEU A 169 -1.47 -18.85 0.67
N THR A 170 -2.56 -18.16 1.04
CA THR A 170 -2.53 -17.18 2.12
C THR A 170 -2.59 -17.87 3.48
N PRO A 171 -1.62 -17.63 4.38
CA PRO A 171 -1.58 -18.27 5.69
C PRO A 171 -2.81 -17.95 6.56
N LYS A 172 -3.21 -18.88 7.40
CA LYS A 172 -4.37 -18.72 8.33
C LYS A 172 -4.23 -17.51 9.26
N ILE A 173 -2.99 -17.13 9.63
CA ILE A 173 -2.73 -15.94 10.45
C ILE A 173 -3.26 -14.65 9.81
N SER A 174 -3.28 -14.59 8.48
CA SER A 174 -3.78 -13.43 7.72
C SER A 174 -5.31 -13.34 7.66
N ARG A 175 -6.06 -14.27 8.27
CA ARG A 175 -7.51 -14.17 8.31
C ARG A 175 -7.95 -12.89 9.00
N VAL A 176 -8.94 -12.21 8.41
CA VAL A 176 -9.38 -10.87 8.83
C VAL A 176 -9.83 -10.80 10.28
N GLU A 177 -10.41 -11.90 10.82
CA GLU A 177 -10.85 -11.99 12.21
C GLU A 177 -9.68 -11.96 13.23
N ASN A 178 -8.45 -12.20 12.79
CA ASN A 178 -7.26 -12.11 13.65
C ASN A 178 -6.73 -10.66 13.76
N TRP A 179 -7.28 -9.73 12.97
CA TRP A 179 -6.82 -8.36 12.83
C TRP A 179 -7.95 -7.34 13.05
N PRO A 180 -8.54 -7.27 14.26
CA PRO A 180 -9.58 -6.30 14.58
C PRO A 180 -9.04 -4.86 14.56
N TYR A 181 -9.87 -3.88 14.21
CA TYR A 181 -9.49 -2.47 14.26
C TYR A 181 -9.04 -2.04 15.67
N GLY A 182 -8.08 -1.10 15.71
CA GLY A 182 -7.51 -0.58 16.95
C GLY A 182 -6.43 -1.44 17.59
N GLN A 183 -6.06 -2.58 16.99
CA GLN A 183 -5.01 -3.49 17.47
C GLN A 183 -4.12 -3.97 16.30
N MET A 184 -3.81 -3.08 15.37
CA MET A 184 -3.27 -3.48 14.07
C MET A 184 -1.76 -3.77 14.10
N THR A 185 -0.97 -2.95 14.78
CA THR A 185 0.48 -3.13 14.84
C THR A 185 0.90 -3.66 16.21
N GLY A 186 1.57 -4.83 16.23
CA GLY A 186 2.05 -5.43 17.46
C GLY A 186 0.97 -6.07 18.34
N SER A 187 -0.18 -6.48 17.75
CA SER A 187 -1.26 -7.12 18.51
C SER A 187 -0.78 -8.35 19.26
N PRO A 188 -0.98 -8.42 20.59
CA PRO A 188 -0.65 -9.60 21.41
C PRO A 188 -1.34 -10.88 20.90
N ARG A 189 -2.48 -10.75 20.22
CA ARG A 189 -3.24 -11.87 19.65
C ARG A 189 -2.54 -12.43 18.41
N ALA A 190 -2.01 -11.57 17.56
CA ALA A 190 -1.26 -11.97 16.36
C ALA A 190 0.09 -12.60 16.73
N ILE A 191 0.76 -12.06 17.76
CA ILE A 191 2.04 -12.60 18.27
C ILE A 191 1.82 -14.01 18.85
N LYS A 192 0.77 -14.24 19.65
CA LYS A 192 0.43 -15.57 20.16
C LYS A 192 0.14 -16.59 19.06
N LEU A 193 -0.55 -16.19 17.98
CA LEU A 193 -0.84 -17.06 16.84
C LEU A 193 0.43 -17.43 16.05
N THR A 194 1.41 -16.52 16.00
CA THR A 194 2.70 -16.78 15.34
C THR A 194 3.55 -17.76 16.14
N GLU A 195 3.48 -17.73 17.48
CA GLU A 195 4.19 -18.65 18.37
C GLU A 195 3.60 -20.07 18.30
N VAL A 196 2.28 -20.19 18.27
CA VAL A 196 1.58 -21.49 18.18
C VAL A 196 1.80 -22.18 16.81
N SER A 197 2.04 -21.41 15.75
CA SER A 197 2.30 -21.96 14.41
C SER A 197 3.75 -22.43 14.19
N ARG A 198 4.66 -22.19 15.18
CA ARG A 198 6.06 -22.59 15.14
C ARG A 198 6.42 -23.75 16.10
N GLY A 199 5.41 -24.27 16.81
CA GLY A 199 5.56 -25.40 17.75
C GLY A 199 5.14 -26.74 17.08
#